data_4a69921661ec11631dc174c603aeee53
#
_entry.id   4a69921661ec11631dc174c603aeee53
#
_cell.length_a   1.000
_cell.length_b   1.000
_cell.length_c   1.000
_cell.angle_alpha   90.00
_cell.angle_beta   90.00
_cell.angle_gamma   90.00
#
_symmetry.space_group_name_H-M   'P 1'
#
loop_
_entity.id
_entity.type
_entity.pdbx_description
1 polymer ?
#
loop_
_entity_poly.entity_id
_entity_poly.type
_entity_poly.pdbx_seq_one_letter_code
_entity_poly.pdbx_strand_id
1 'polypeptide(L)'
;MGKRIKKDNNLIPIDNSANELFDSLETEKKDQLILSYIPSFFTTASLPFKNINKTEFKRKASNGISLILNSPINVPFGRYGRLLLSIFTTHAVLSKEKNVPVVIKFDSMSQLLKEMQLPRQRGKDIQEQLECFTRATFSFEQKVEEQQQGYLFKNLYEPGEKIPKHDVTVRTTSTGTILFTEGVQFQEIIDSNSKNPRIGNFTIVLSANFASFCQNHAVPINYSVYKDISSPVGKDIYAWLVYRNNGLTKGDPVFVPRDRLVEQFMPVGDDSDPKIANVNYSRIIDQIRDIKEKYYPELIHIDNLYNDILIKYKYNLKMGNLTE
;
A
#
# COMPACT_ATOMS: atom_id res chain seq x y z
N MET A 1 33.20 24.66 -1.04
CA MET A 1 33.03 23.23 -1.42
C MET A 1 31.71 22.76 -0.82
N GLY A 2 30.63 22.81 -1.60
CA GLY A 2 29.31 22.41 -1.16
C GLY A 2 29.14 20.91 -1.30
N LYS A 3 28.91 20.23 -0.17
CA LYS A 3 28.51 18.83 -0.17
C LYS A 3 27.10 18.72 -0.81
N ARG A 4 27.03 18.14 -1.99
CA ARG A 4 25.76 17.69 -2.58
C ARG A 4 25.19 16.57 -1.69
N ILE A 5 24.09 16.87 -0.99
CA ILE A 5 23.28 15.84 -0.33
C ILE A 5 22.62 15.05 -1.45
N LYS A 6 22.93 13.75 -1.50
CA LYS A 6 22.28 12.82 -2.42
C LYS A 6 20.79 12.78 -2.10
N LYS A 7 19.95 13.03 -3.09
CA LYS A 7 18.52 12.73 -3.03
C LYS A 7 18.38 11.20 -2.95
N ASP A 8 18.13 10.68 -1.78
CA ASP A 8 17.67 9.30 -1.64
C ASP A 8 16.18 9.24 -2.02
N ASN A 9 15.94 9.18 -3.33
CA ASN A 9 14.66 8.69 -3.85
C ASN A 9 14.64 7.17 -3.63
N ASN A 10 14.41 6.73 -2.38
CA ASN A 10 14.28 5.32 -2.01
C ASN A 10 12.92 4.75 -2.42
N LEU A 11 12.53 4.89 -3.67
CA LEU A 11 11.60 3.98 -4.33
C LEU A 11 12.47 2.86 -4.88
N ILE A 12 12.42 1.69 -4.24
CA ILE A 12 13.21 0.52 -4.64
C ILE A 12 12.72 0.06 -6.01
N PRO A 13 13.59 -0.05 -7.03
CA PRO A 13 13.20 -0.60 -8.34
C PRO A 13 12.68 -2.03 -8.17
N ILE A 14 11.74 -2.43 -9.00
CA ILE A 14 11.32 -3.84 -9.10
C ILE A 14 12.53 -4.63 -9.57
N ASP A 15 13.00 -5.52 -8.71
CA ASP A 15 14.04 -6.45 -9.06
C ASP A 15 13.46 -7.49 -10.04
N ASN A 16 14.02 -7.57 -11.25
CA ASN A 16 13.62 -8.53 -12.28
C ASN A 16 13.77 -10.00 -11.82
N SER A 17 14.54 -10.26 -10.77
CA SER A 17 14.68 -11.59 -10.16
C SER A 17 13.35 -12.20 -9.69
N ALA A 18 12.34 -11.34 -9.38
CA ALA A 18 11.01 -11.83 -9.03
C ALA A 18 10.25 -12.44 -10.21
N ASN A 19 10.48 -11.94 -11.44
CA ASN A 19 9.86 -12.46 -12.66
C ASN A 19 10.56 -13.75 -13.13
N GLU A 20 11.89 -13.81 -13.04
CA GLU A 20 12.65 -15.04 -13.36
C GLU A 20 12.30 -16.19 -12.40
N LEU A 21 12.01 -15.84 -11.16
CA LEU A 21 11.58 -16.81 -10.15
C LEU A 21 10.17 -17.34 -10.40
N PHE A 22 9.26 -16.48 -10.91
CA PHE A 22 7.90 -16.87 -11.27
C PHE A 22 7.91 -17.88 -12.42
N ASP A 23 8.74 -17.64 -13.44
CA ASP A 23 8.89 -18.54 -14.58
C ASP A 23 9.51 -19.90 -14.16
N SER A 24 10.36 -19.92 -13.13
CA SER A 24 10.92 -21.17 -12.57
C SER A 24 9.94 -21.94 -11.69
N LEU A 25 9.00 -21.27 -11.04
CA LEU A 25 7.97 -21.88 -10.18
C LEU A 25 6.79 -22.47 -10.92
N GLU A 26 6.55 -22.11 -12.19
CA GLU A 26 5.52 -22.75 -13.02
C GLU A 26 5.77 -24.26 -13.23
N THR A 27 6.98 -24.73 -12.98
CA THR A 27 7.38 -26.13 -13.23
C THR A 27 7.37 -27.04 -12.01
N GLU A 28 7.36 -26.54 -10.77
CA GLU A 28 7.60 -27.44 -9.60
C GLU A 28 6.69 -27.27 -8.39
N LYS A 29 5.52 -27.07 -8.34
CA LYS A 29 4.55 -27.21 -7.22
C LYS A 29 3.46 -26.16 -7.23
N LYS A 30 2.39 -26.51 -7.87
CA LYS A 30 1.18 -25.71 -8.05
C LYS A 30 0.36 -25.37 -6.80
N ASP A 31 0.74 -25.77 -5.59
CA ASP A 31 -0.22 -25.77 -4.46
C ASP A 31 0.09 -24.84 -3.29
N GLN A 32 1.21 -24.12 -3.24
CA GLN A 32 1.57 -23.43 -1.99
C GLN A 32 1.94 -21.94 -2.06
N LEU A 33 2.23 -21.37 -3.21
CA LEU A 33 2.55 -19.94 -3.29
C LEU A 33 1.86 -19.24 -4.45
N ILE A 34 0.90 -18.41 -4.14
CA ILE A 34 0.36 -17.48 -5.12
C ILE A 34 1.04 -16.14 -4.90
N LEU A 35 2.01 -15.82 -5.76
CA LEU A 35 2.64 -14.50 -5.77
C LEU A 35 1.59 -13.46 -6.19
N SER A 36 1.48 -12.40 -5.43
CA SER A 36 0.64 -11.25 -5.71
C SER A 36 1.40 -9.97 -5.37
N TYR A 37 0.84 -8.82 -5.71
CA TYR A 37 1.52 -7.54 -5.55
C TYR A 37 0.62 -6.50 -4.88
N ILE A 38 1.26 -5.58 -4.17
CA ILE A 38 0.61 -4.38 -3.59
C ILE A 38 1.44 -3.16 -3.98
N PRO A 39 0.83 -2.01 -4.33
CA PRO A 39 1.59 -0.81 -4.59
C PRO A 39 2.33 -0.38 -3.32
N SER A 40 3.62 -0.09 -3.42
CA SER A 40 4.49 0.22 -2.27
C SER A 40 3.96 1.38 -1.42
N PHE A 41 3.34 2.37 -2.06
CA PHE A 41 2.74 3.49 -1.35
C PHE A 41 1.67 3.06 -0.34
N PHE A 42 0.82 2.08 -0.71
CA PHE A 42 -0.23 1.56 0.16
C PHE A 42 0.29 0.70 1.32
N THR A 43 1.57 0.37 1.35
CA THR A 43 2.20 -0.24 2.53
C THR A 43 2.47 0.78 3.63
N THR A 44 2.57 2.07 3.28
CA THR A 44 2.86 3.15 4.23
C THR A 44 1.65 4.01 4.56
N ALA A 45 0.70 4.15 3.63
CA ALA A 45 -0.55 4.89 3.83
C ALA A 45 -1.70 4.13 3.17
N SER A 46 -2.50 3.44 3.94
CA SER A 46 -3.46 2.45 3.44
C SER A 46 -4.90 2.96 3.42
N LEU A 47 -5.79 2.15 2.83
CA LEU A 47 -7.23 2.37 2.74
C LEU A 47 -7.88 2.49 4.14
N PRO A 48 -9.09 3.09 4.26
CA PRO A 48 -9.89 3.03 5.48
C PRO A 48 -10.09 1.59 5.96
N PHE A 49 -10.14 1.38 7.27
CA PHE A 49 -10.33 0.02 7.85
C PHE A 49 -11.76 -0.49 7.73
N LYS A 50 -12.71 0.43 7.72
CA LYS A 50 -14.15 0.16 7.61
C LYS A 50 -14.81 1.18 6.70
N ASN A 51 -16.04 0.93 6.33
CA ASN A 51 -16.86 1.92 5.65
C ASN A 51 -16.99 3.18 6.50
N ILE A 52 -16.59 4.30 5.95
CA ILE A 52 -16.68 5.62 6.59
C ILE A 52 -17.82 6.44 6.01
N ASN A 53 -18.52 5.93 4.99
CA ASN A 53 -19.59 6.62 4.25
C ASN A 53 -19.18 8.04 3.79
N LYS A 54 -17.96 8.14 3.22
CA LYS A 54 -17.41 9.40 2.72
C LYS A 54 -16.83 9.21 1.32
N THR A 55 -16.91 10.26 0.56
CA THR A 55 -16.33 10.37 -0.79
C THR A 55 -14.85 10.77 -0.76
N GLU A 56 -14.38 11.23 0.38
CA GLU A 56 -12.98 11.61 0.60
C GLU A 56 -12.41 10.96 1.87
N PHE A 57 -11.15 10.57 1.81
CA PHE A 57 -10.37 10.07 2.94
C PHE A 57 -8.94 10.56 2.85
N LYS A 58 -8.42 11.09 3.96
CA LYS A 58 -7.03 11.53 4.08
C LYS A 58 -6.31 10.76 5.19
N ARG A 59 -5.10 10.28 4.89
CA ARG A 59 -4.22 9.61 5.84
C ARG A 59 -2.80 10.12 5.71
N LYS A 60 -2.18 10.49 6.83
CA LYS A 60 -0.75 10.78 6.88
C LYS A 60 0.04 9.47 6.99
N ALA A 61 1.15 9.38 6.30
CA ALA A 61 2.18 8.37 6.49
C ALA A 61 3.30 8.91 7.38
N SER A 62 4.07 8.01 7.97
CA SER A 62 5.13 8.33 8.94
C SER A 62 6.29 9.18 8.39
N ASN A 63 6.39 9.35 7.09
CA ASN A 63 7.47 10.08 6.39
C ASN A 63 7.03 11.44 5.82
N GLY A 64 5.96 12.02 6.35
CA GLY A 64 5.43 13.30 5.87
C GLY A 64 4.62 13.23 4.57
N ILE A 65 4.44 12.03 4.03
CA ILE A 65 3.57 11.80 2.88
C ILE A 65 2.13 11.66 3.36
N SER A 66 1.18 12.21 2.63
CA SER A 66 -0.25 12.03 2.88
C SER A 66 -0.90 11.34 1.69
N LEU A 67 -1.75 10.34 1.96
CA LEU A 67 -2.67 9.74 1.01
C LEU A 67 -3.99 10.49 1.07
N ILE A 68 -4.51 10.87 -0.08
CA ILE A 68 -5.85 11.40 -0.25
C ILE A 68 -6.57 10.49 -1.25
N LEU A 69 -7.68 9.89 -0.82
CA LEU A 69 -8.56 9.10 -1.67
C LEU A 69 -9.81 9.90 -1.95
N ASN A 70 -10.24 9.90 -3.19
CA ASN A 70 -11.52 10.48 -3.60
C ASN A 70 -12.28 9.46 -4.44
N SER A 71 -13.59 9.38 -4.23
CA SER A 71 -14.50 8.53 -5.00
C SER A 71 -15.87 9.20 -5.08
N PRO A 72 -16.57 9.11 -6.21
CA PRO A 72 -17.88 9.75 -6.37
C PRO A 72 -18.98 9.11 -5.51
N ILE A 73 -18.79 7.88 -5.04
CA ILE A 73 -19.79 7.14 -4.26
C ILE A 73 -19.32 6.99 -2.82
N ASN A 74 -18.23 6.26 -2.63
CA ASN A 74 -17.61 5.98 -1.35
C ASN A 74 -16.16 5.54 -1.60
N VAL A 75 -15.24 5.91 -0.73
CA VAL A 75 -13.85 5.46 -0.89
C VAL A 75 -13.72 3.96 -0.64
N PRO A 76 -12.83 3.24 -1.36
CA PRO A 76 -12.57 1.83 -1.10
C PRO A 76 -12.12 1.59 0.34
N PHE A 77 -12.56 0.51 0.97
CA PHE A 77 -12.30 0.25 2.38
C PHE A 77 -12.19 -1.23 2.73
N GLY A 78 -11.80 -1.50 3.98
CA GLY A 78 -11.87 -2.79 4.60
C GLY A 78 -10.92 -3.84 4.00
N ARG A 79 -11.18 -5.10 4.36
CA ARG A 79 -10.35 -6.23 3.89
C ARG A 79 -10.51 -6.50 2.40
N TYR A 80 -11.73 -6.37 1.87
CA TYR A 80 -12.03 -6.70 0.48
C TYR A 80 -11.51 -5.63 -0.49
N GLY A 81 -11.54 -4.36 -0.10
CA GLY A 81 -10.87 -3.29 -0.85
C GLY A 81 -9.38 -3.56 -1.01
N ARG A 82 -8.71 -4.04 0.05
CA ARG A 82 -7.28 -4.40 0.02
C ARG A 82 -7.01 -5.61 -0.87
N LEU A 83 -7.87 -6.61 -0.84
CA LEU A 83 -7.73 -7.78 -1.71
C LEU A 83 -7.93 -7.40 -3.18
N LEU A 84 -8.92 -6.58 -3.51
CA LEU A 84 -9.12 -6.08 -4.87
C LEU A 84 -7.94 -5.23 -5.34
N LEU A 85 -7.41 -4.35 -4.48
CA LEU A 85 -6.21 -3.58 -4.78
C LEU A 85 -5.03 -4.49 -5.12
N SER A 86 -4.86 -5.59 -4.39
CA SER A 86 -3.83 -6.59 -4.67
C SER A 86 -4.05 -7.28 -6.03
N ILE A 87 -5.29 -7.67 -6.37
CA ILE A 87 -5.63 -8.25 -7.69
C ILE A 87 -5.32 -7.24 -8.81
N PHE A 88 -5.78 -6.01 -8.68
CA PHE A 88 -5.52 -4.97 -9.68
C PHE A 88 -4.03 -4.72 -9.89
N THR A 89 -3.28 -4.64 -8.79
CA THR A 89 -1.82 -4.46 -8.84
C THR A 89 -1.15 -5.65 -9.52
N THR A 90 -1.60 -6.86 -9.22
CA THR A 90 -1.05 -8.08 -9.83
C THR A 90 -1.26 -8.11 -11.32
N HIS A 91 -2.49 -7.84 -11.80
CA HIS A 91 -2.77 -7.74 -13.23
C HIS A 91 -1.95 -6.63 -13.91
N ALA A 92 -1.78 -5.48 -13.25
CA ALA A 92 -0.96 -4.38 -13.77
C ALA A 92 0.51 -4.79 -13.90
N VAL A 93 1.09 -5.42 -12.88
CA VAL A 93 2.50 -5.86 -12.87
C VAL A 93 2.77 -6.95 -13.89
N LEU A 94 1.83 -7.91 -14.04
CA LEU A 94 1.95 -9.02 -14.99
C LEU A 94 1.65 -8.61 -16.44
N SER A 95 1.12 -7.41 -16.67
CA SER A 95 0.93 -6.90 -18.02
C SER A 95 2.27 -6.67 -18.72
N LYS A 96 2.40 -7.20 -19.93
CA LYS A 96 3.61 -7.03 -20.75
C LYS A 96 3.74 -5.62 -21.33
N GLU A 97 2.62 -4.91 -21.44
CA GLU A 97 2.58 -3.57 -22.02
C GLU A 97 2.81 -2.50 -20.93
N LYS A 98 3.62 -1.50 -21.25
CA LYS A 98 3.94 -0.39 -20.33
C LYS A 98 3.23 0.89 -20.77
N ASN A 99 2.83 1.69 -19.78
CA ASN A 99 2.19 3.00 -20.01
C ASN A 99 0.88 2.96 -20.81
N VAL A 100 0.16 1.84 -20.75
CA VAL A 100 -1.15 1.67 -21.38
C VAL A 100 -2.17 1.18 -20.34
N PRO A 101 -3.47 1.42 -20.56
CA PRO A 101 -4.51 0.86 -19.71
C PRO A 101 -4.49 -0.68 -19.72
N VAL A 102 -4.71 -1.29 -18.57
CA VAL A 102 -4.76 -2.75 -18.45
C VAL A 102 -6.20 -3.20 -18.36
N VAL A 103 -6.62 -4.03 -19.32
CA VAL A 103 -7.97 -4.55 -19.41
C VAL A 103 -8.06 -5.91 -18.75
N ILE A 104 -8.86 -6.02 -17.69
CA ILE A 104 -9.13 -7.25 -16.96
C ILE A 104 -10.56 -7.69 -17.28
N LYS A 105 -10.73 -8.91 -17.76
CA LYS A 105 -12.04 -9.47 -18.12
C LYS A 105 -12.38 -10.66 -17.23
N PHE A 106 -13.61 -10.68 -16.75
CA PHE A 106 -14.17 -11.79 -15.99
C PHE A 106 -15.50 -12.23 -16.60
N ASP A 107 -15.65 -13.53 -16.78
CA ASP A 107 -16.90 -14.10 -17.30
C ASP A 107 -18.05 -14.04 -16.28
N SER A 108 -17.72 -13.88 -15.01
CA SER A 108 -18.69 -13.77 -13.93
C SER A 108 -18.05 -13.31 -12.61
N MET A 109 -18.88 -12.83 -11.69
CA MET A 109 -18.44 -12.58 -10.30
C MET A 109 -17.85 -13.84 -9.64
N SER A 110 -18.33 -15.02 -10.01
CA SER A 110 -17.81 -16.30 -9.50
C SER A 110 -16.36 -16.55 -9.93
N GLN A 111 -15.97 -16.12 -11.14
CA GLN A 111 -14.59 -16.22 -11.60
C GLN A 111 -13.67 -15.31 -10.81
N LEU A 112 -14.05 -14.04 -10.59
CA LEU A 112 -13.29 -13.12 -9.75
C LEU A 112 -13.13 -13.67 -8.32
N LEU A 113 -14.22 -14.15 -7.73
CA LEU A 113 -14.18 -14.73 -6.38
C LEU A 113 -13.27 -15.98 -6.32
N LYS A 114 -13.23 -16.79 -7.38
CA LYS A 114 -12.32 -17.94 -7.47
C LYS A 114 -10.87 -17.47 -7.55
N GLU A 115 -10.57 -16.45 -8.35
CA GLU A 115 -9.22 -15.86 -8.41
C GLU A 115 -8.81 -15.28 -7.06
N MET A 116 -9.72 -14.58 -6.39
CA MET A 116 -9.52 -14.07 -5.03
C MET A 116 -9.54 -15.17 -3.95
N GLN A 117 -9.80 -16.43 -4.31
CA GLN A 117 -9.97 -17.55 -3.38
C GLN A 117 -11.00 -17.24 -2.27
N LEU A 118 -12.10 -16.61 -2.64
CA LEU A 118 -13.18 -16.24 -1.73
C LEU A 118 -14.43 -17.08 -1.96
N PRO A 119 -15.22 -17.36 -0.91
CA PRO A 119 -16.48 -18.07 -1.05
C PRO A 119 -17.54 -17.19 -1.76
N ARG A 120 -18.48 -17.85 -2.47
CA ARG A 120 -19.52 -17.19 -3.27
C ARG A 120 -20.35 -16.16 -2.50
N GLN A 121 -20.57 -16.37 -1.21
CA GLN A 121 -21.33 -15.45 -0.35
C GLN A 121 -20.72 -14.04 -0.27
N ARG A 122 -19.45 -13.87 -0.66
CA ARG A 122 -18.74 -12.58 -0.65
C ARG A 122 -18.94 -11.75 -1.93
N GLY A 123 -19.77 -12.22 -2.86
CA GLY A 123 -19.99 -11.52 -4.11
C GLY A 123 -20.49 -10.09 -3.94
N LYS A 124 -21.44 -9.85 -3.01
CA LYS A 124 -21.94 -8.50 -2.71
C LYS A 124 -20.87 -7.59 -2.12
N ASP A 125 -20.07 -8.11 -1.19
CA ASP A 125 -18.98 -7.35 -0.57
C ASP A 125 -17.94 -6.90 -1.61
N ILE A 126 -17.62 -7.79 -2.58
CA ILE A 126 -16.68 -7.49 -3.67
C ILE A 126 -17.28 -6.52 -4.66
N GLN A 127 -18.56 -6.68 -5.00
CA GLN A 127 -19.25 -5.73 -5.88
C GLN A 127 -19.27 -4.32 -5.30
N GLU A 128 -19.59 -4.16 -4.01
CA GLU A 128 -19.52 -2.87 -3.32
C GLU A 128 -18.14 -2.24 -3.45
N GLN A 129 -17.08 -3.01 -3.25
CA GLN A 129 -15.72 -2.49 -3.38
C GLN A 129 -15.34 -2.16 -4.83
N LEU A 130 -15.79 -2.94 -5.81
CA LEU A 130 -15.61 -2.61 -7.23
C LEU A 130 -16.27 -1.27 -7.58
N GLU A 131 -17.47 -1.03 -7.10
CA GLU A 131 -18.18 0.24 -7.27
C GLU A 131 -17.40 1.40 -6.63
N CYS A 132 -16.84 1.19 -5.43
CA CYS A 132 -16.00 2.17 -4.77
C CYS A 132 -14.73 2.51 -5.56
N PHE A 133 -14.11 1.53 -6.23
CA PHE A 133 -12.92 1.76 -7.07
C PHE A 133 -13.26 2.42 -8.41
N THR A 134 -14.52 2.33 -8.86
CA THR A 134 -14.95 2.94 -10.11
C THR A 134 -14.82 4.46 -10.01
N ARG A 135 -13.96 5.04 -10.87
CA ARG A 135 -13.64 6.48 -10.87
C ARG A 135 -12.99 6.99 -9.58
N ALA A 136 -12.56 6.11 -8.69
CA ALA A 136 -11.79 6.53 -7.54
C ALA A 136 -10.39 6.98 -7.95
N THR A 137 -9.90 8.02 -7.29
CA THR A 137 -8.54 8.53 -7.43
C THR A 137 -7.81 8.44 -6.11
N PHE A 138 -6.50 8.29 -6.19
CA PHE A 138 -5.63 8.57 -5.05
C PHE A 138 -4.62 9.64 -5.43
N SER A 139 -4.38 10.52 -4.47
CA SER A 139 -3.36 11.54 -4.57
C SER A 139 -2.38 11.35 -3.43
N PHE A 140 -1.13 11.63 -3.68
CA PHE A 140 -0.14 11.74 -2.61
C PHE A 140 0.42 13.16 -2.58
N GLU A 141 0.52 13.67 -1.37
CA GLU A 141 1.10 14.96 -1.06
C GLU A 141 2.35 14.71 -0.21
N GLN A 142 3.48 15.19 -0.67
CA GLN A 142 4.73 15.16 0.08
C GLN A 142 5.14 16.59 0.40
N LYS A 143 5.36 16.89 1.68
CA LYS A 143 5.88 18.16 2.15
C LYS A 143 7.32 17.95 2.61
N VAL A 144 8.23 18.62 1.96
CA VAL A 144 9.65 18.64 2.34
C VAL A 144 9.98 20.04 2.83
N GLU A 145 10.48 20.12 4.06
CA GLU A 145 10.99 21.37 4.65
C GLU A 145 12.52 21.29 4.66
N GLU A 146 13.15 22.20 3.98
CA GLU A 146 14.62 22.36 3.97
C GLU A 146 14.98 23.66 4.65
N GLN A 147 15.81 23.59 5.68
CA GLN A 147 16.45 24.79 6.24
C GLN A 147 17.62 25.17 5.35
N GLN A 148 17.51 26.30 4.70
CA GLN A 148 18.57 26.87 3.88
C GLN A 148 19.09 28.12 4.57
N GLN A 149 20.41 28.22 4.73
CA GLN A 149 21.03 29.51 4.99
C GLN A 149 21.00 30.30 3.67
N GLY A 150 20.03 31.17 3.54
CA GLY A 150 19.84 31.96 2.35
C GLY A 150 20.12 33.43 2.60
N TYR A 151 20.57 34.10 1.56
CA TYR A 151 20.57 35.55 1.51
C TYR A 151 19.21 35.98 0.95
N LEU A 152 18.26 36.28 1.82
CA LEU A 152 17.03 36.95 1.39
C LEU A 152 17.40 38.31 0.83
N PHE A 153 16.98 38.57 -0.42
CA PHE A 153 17.14 39.86 -1.09
C PHE A 153 18.58 40.26 -1.43
N LYS A 154 19.44 39.30 -1.83
CA LYS A 154 20.80 39.59 -2.30
C LYS A 154 20.87 40.73 -3.30
N ASN A 155 19.80 40.94 -4.08
CA ASN A 155 19.72 41.99 -5.11
C ASN A 155 19.37 43.38 -4.55
N LEU A 156 19.08 43.49 -3.24
CA LEU A 156 18.80 44.78 -2.59
C LEU A 156 19.98 45.37 -1.85
N TYR A 157 21.14 44.68 -1.85
CA TYR A 157 22.35 45.12 -1.16
C TYR A 157 23.41 45.57 -2.17
N GLU A 158 24.09 46.66 -1.84
CA GLU A 158 25.19 47.18 -2.63
C GLU A 158 26.41 46.25 -2.57
N PRO A 159 27.29 46.21 -3.63
CA PRO A 159 28.50 45.43 -3.59
C PRO A 159 29.42 45.87 -2.44
N GLY A 160 29.59 44.99 -1.45
CA GLY A 160 30.42 45.24 -0.25
C GLY A 160 29.67 45.40 1.03
N GLU A 161 28.34 45.48 1.03
CA GLU A 161 27.51 45.46 2.24
C GLU A 161 27.46 44.06 2.87
N LYS A 162 27.49 44.04 4.20
CA LYS A 162 27.28 42.79 4.97
C LYS A 162 25.80 42.38 4.89
N ILE A 163 25.48 41.41 4.04
CA ILE A 163 24.13 40.84 3.93
C ILE A 163 23.86 40.01 5.18
N PRO A 164 22.80 40.31 5.97
CA PRO A 164 22.46 39.49 7.10
C PRO A 164 22.04 38.08 6.65
N LYS A 165 22.63 37.07 7.28
CA LYS A 165 22.24 35.68 7.05
C LYS A 165 20.93 35.42 7.79
N HIS A 166 19.92 35.02 7.06
CA HIS A 166 18.68 34.56 7.62
C HIS A 166 18.52 33.04 7.39
N ASP A 167 18.07 32.34 8.40
CA ASP A 167 17.63 30.96 8.23
C ASP A 167 16.28 30.98 7.53
N VAL A 168 16.25 30.45 6.31
CA VAL A 168 15.05 30.37 5.50
C VAL A 168 14.58 28.92 5.45
N THR A 169 13.34 28.69 5.86
CA THR A 169 12.70 27.38 5.67
C THR A 169 12.01 27.38 4.32
N VAL A 170 12.53 26.59 3.40
CA VAL A 170 11.89 26.34 2.10
C VAL A 170 10.98 25.12 2.24
N ARG A 171 9.67 25.35 2.04
CA ARG A 171 8.69 24.28 2.03
C ARG A 171 8.31 23.94 0.60
N THR A 172 8.69 22.74 0.16
CA THR A 172 8.29 22.21 -1.15
C THR A 172 7.13 21.23 -0.95
N THR A 173 6.03 21.46 -1.66
CA THR A 173 4.89 20.55 -1.68
C THR A 173 4.82 19.91 -3.07
N SER A 174 4.92 18.60 -3.13
CA SER A 174 4.74 17.82 -4.36
C SER A 174 3.45 17.02 -4.27
N THR A 175 2.63 17.10 -5.30
CA THR A 175 1.35 16.38 -5.38
C THR A 175 1.28 15.58 -6.68
N GLY A 176 0.69 14.39 -6.61
CA GLY A 176 0.39 13.57 -7.78
C GLY A 176 -0.97 12.92 -7.60
N THR A 177 -1.77 12.87 -8.66
CA THR A 177 -3.09 12.22 -8.65
C THR A 177 -3.13 11.10 -9.67
N ILE A 178 -3.59 9.93 -9.26
CA ILE A 178 -3.70 8.73 -10.08
C ILE A 178 -5.14 8.21 -9.99
N LEU A 179 -5.75 7.97 -11.14
CA LEU A 179 -7.04 7.30 -11.25
C LEU A 179 -6.82 5.79 -11.17
N PHE A 180 -7.59 5.06 -10.39
CA PHE A 180 -7.47 3.58 -10.33
C PHE A 180 -7.96 2.92 -11.63
N THR A 181 -9.18 3.27 -12.04
CA THR A 181 -9.83 2.66 -13.20
C THR A 181 -10.37 3.72 -14.13
N GLU A 182 -10.18 3.56 -15.44
CA GLU A 182 -10.82 4.40 -16.47
C GLU A 182 -12.28 4.04 -16.65
N GLY A 183 -12.65 2.78 -16.38
CA GLY A 183 -14.01 2.31 -16.46
C GLY A 183 -14.19 0.91 -15.92
N VAL A 184 -15.43 0.62 -15.53
CA VAL A 184 -15.91 -0.72 -15.21
C VAL A 184 -17.20 -0.93 -15.96
N GLN A 185 -17.27 -2.00 -16.76
CA GLN A 185 -18.46 -2.38 -17.49
C GLN A 185 -19.02 -3.67 -16.89
N PHE A 186 -20.27 -3.64 -16.46
CA PHE A 186 -20.98 -4.80 -15.97
C PHE A 186 -22.08 -5.18 -16.96
N GLN A 187 -22.25 -6.48 -17.24
CA GLN A 187 -23.45 -7.01 -17.85
C GLN A 187 -24.35 -7.58 -16.76
N GLU A 188 -25.58 -7.10 -16.71
CA GLU A 188 -26.61 -7.65 -15.83
C GLU A 188 -27.47 -8.63 -16.61
N ILE A 189 -27.62 -9.84 -16.10
CA ILE A 189 -28.53 -10.85 -16.62
C ILE A 189 -29.82 -10.73 -15.80
N ILE A 190 -30.86 -10.24 -16.45
CA ILE A 190 -32.20 -10.13 -15.86
C ILE A 190 -32.98 -11.35 -16.33
N ASP A 191 -33.19 -12.31 -15.44
CA ASP A 191 -34.03 -13.47 -15.69
C ASP A 191 -35.46 -13.13 -15.24
N SER A 192 -36.45 -13.29 -16.17
CA SER A 192 -37.87 -13.03 -15.88
C SER A 192 -38.40 -13.85 -14.71
N ASN A 193 -37.78 -14.96 -14.39
CA ASN A 193 -38.13 -15.85 -13.27
C ASN A 193 -37.34 -15.53 -11.95
N SER A 194 -36.41 -14.60 -12.00
CA SER A 194 -35.56 -14.21 -10.86
C SER A 194 -35.82 -12.77 -10.47
N LYS A 195 -36.13 -12.54 -9.19
CA LYS A 195 -36.32 -11.16 -8.66
C LYS A 195 -35.02 -10.34 -8.56
N ASN A 196 -33.86 -10.98 -8.70
CA ASN A 196 -32.58 -10.33 -8.53
C ASN A 196 -31.74 -10.47 -9.83
N PRO A 197 -31.26 -9.38 -10.42
CA PRO A 197 -30.32 -9.44 -11.53
C PRO A 197 -29.03 -10.14 -11.07
N ARG A 198 -28.42 -10.91 -11.99
CA ARG A 198 -27.12 -11.53 -11.77
C ARG A 198 -26.08 -10.77 -12.59
N ILE A 199 -24.92 -10.52 -11.99
CA ILE A 199 -23.79 -10.00 -12.76
C ILE A 199 -23.26 -11.13 -13.65
N GLY A 200 -23.33 -10.90 -14.95
CA GLY A 200 -22.73 -11.74 -15.98
C GLY A 200 -21.23 -11.44 -16.12
N ASN A 201 -20.77 -11.29 -17.35
CA ASN A 201 -19.40 -10.87 -17.58
C ASN A 201 -19.20 -9.39 -17.23
N PHE A 202 -18.00 -9.04 -16.84
CA PHE A 202 -17.62 -7.66 -16.60
C PHE A 202 -16.17 -7.41 -16.96
N THR A 203 -15.88 -6.16 -17.26
CA THR A 203 -14.56 -5.70 -17.66
C THR A 203 -14.15 -4.54 -16.77
N ILE A 204 -12.93 -4.59 -16.26
CA ILE A 204 -12.30 -3.52 -15.50
C ILE A 204 -11.15 -2.98 -16.36
N VAL A 205 -11.10 -1.68 -16.56
CA VAL A 205 -10.02 -1.01 -17.27
C VAL A 205 -9.21 -0.20 -16.25
N LEU A 206 -8.06 -0.73 -15.86
CA LEU A 206 -7.12 0.00 -15.00
C LEU A 206 -6.50 1.15 -15.81
N SER A 207 -6.35 2.33 -15.20
CA SER A 207 -5.75 3.46 -15.90
C SER A 207 -4.27 3.20 -16.23
N ALA A 208 -3.79 3.80 -17.32
CA ALA A 208 -2.40 3.71 -17.71
C ALA A 208 -1.46 4.20 -16.61
N ASN A 209 -1.83 5.28 -15.91
CA ASN A 209 -1.04 5.84 -14.82
C ASN A 209 -0.98 4.91 -13.62
N PHE A 210 -2.10 4.26 -13.26
CA PHE A 210 -2.12 3.26 -12.17
C PHE A 210 -1.30 2.03 -12.55
N ALA A 211 -1.45 1.52 -13.76
CA ALA A 211 -0.71 0.37 -14.24
C ALA A 211 0.81 0.65 -14.23
N SER A 212 1.23 1.80 -14.78
CA SER A 212 2.63 2.22 -14.76
C SER A 212 3.17 2.40 -13.34
N PHE A 213 2.37 3.00 -12.44
CA PHE A 213 2.74 3.13 -11.04
C PHE A 213 2.96 1.76 -10.38
N CYS A 214 2.07 0.80 -10.60
CA CYS A 214 2.21 -0.55 -10.06
C CYS A 214 3.42 -1.28 -10.64
N GLN A 215 3.64 -1.21 -11.96
CA GLN A 215 4.79 -1.84 -12.63
C GLN A 215 6.14 -1.36 -12.10
N ASN A 216 6.21 -0.10 -11.66
CA ASN A 216 7.45 0.50 -11.16
C ASN A 216 7.60 0.42 -9.63
N HIS A 217 6.50 0.30 -8.89
CA HIS A 217 6.48 0.49 -7.43
C HIS A 217 5.64 -0.55 -6.69
N ALA A 218 5.57 -1.78 -7.18
CA ALA A 218 4.87 -2.84 -6.49
C ALA A 218 5.77 -3.62 -5.53
N VAL A 219 5.17 -4.14 -4.47
CA VAL A 219 5.79 -5.01 -3.47
C VAL A 219 5.22 -6.41 -3.64
N PRO A 220 6.04 -7.42 -3.93
CA PRO A 220 5.58 -8.80 -4.00
C PRO A 220 5.19 -9.32 -2.62
N ILE A 221 4.07 -10.01 -2.53
CA ILE A 221 3.53 -10.60 -1.30
C ILE A 221 3.07 -12.03 -1.54
N ASN A 222 3.05 -12.85 -0.48
CA ASN A 222 2.37 -14.13 -0.52
C ASN A 222 0.86 -13.91 -0.36
N TYR A 223 0.10 -14.16 -1.43
CA TYR A 223 -1.34 -13.92 -1.43
C TYR A 223 -2.11 -14.81 -0.45
N SER A 224 -1.70 -16.07 -0.29
CA SER A 224 -2.35 -16.98 0.66
C SER A 224 -2.29 -16.43 2.08
N VAL A 225 -1.11 -15.97 2.52
CA VAL A 225 -0.94 -15.29 3.82
C VAL A 225 -1.77 -14.03 3.89
N TYR A 226 -1.67 -13.17 2.87
CA TYR A 226 -2.39 -11.89 2.83
C TYR A 226 -3.90 -12.08 2.88
N LYS A 227 -4.43 -13.06 2.16
CA LYS A 227 -5.86 -13.39 2.15
C LYS A 227 -6.33 -13.88 3.53
N ASP A 228 -5.55 -14.76 4.18
CA ASP A 228 -5.92 -15.39 5.45
C ASP A 228 -5.95 -14.39 6.61
N ILE A 229 -5.14 -13.36 6.60
CA ILE A 229 -5.22 -12.29 7.60
C ILE A 229 -6.60 -11.63 7.52
N SER A 230 -7.41 -11.79 8.56
CA SER A 230 -8.80 -11.30 8.59
C SER A 230 -8.87 -9.79 8.81
N SER A 231 -7.98 -9.25 9.62
CA SER A 231 -7.93 -7.84 10.01
C SER A 231 -7.41 -6.95 8.88
N PRO A 232 -8.10 -5.84 8.51
CA PRO A 232 -7.55 -4.85 7.58
C PRO A 232 -6.22 -4.26 8.05
N VAL A 233 -6.10 -3.96 9.35
CA VAL A 233 -4.85 -3.47 9.95
C VAL A 233 -3.75 -4.53 9.86
N GLY A 234 -4.08 -5.79 10.13
CA GLY A 234 -3.13 -6.89 10.00
C GLY A 234 -2.61 -7.05 8.58
N LYS A 235 -3.47 -6.86 7.56
CA LYS A 235 -3.03 -6.85 6.16
C LYS A 235 -2.04 -5.73 5.86
N ASP A 236 -2.30 -4.53 6.37
CA ASP A 236 -1.41 -3.38 6.19
C ASP A 236 -0.06 -3.61 6.88
N ILE A 237 -0.08 -4.16 8.11
CA ILE A 237 1.12 -4.51 8.85
C ILE A 237 1.93 -5.57 8.10
N TYR A 238 1.28 -6.63 7.60
CA TYR A 238 1.95 -7.67 6.83
C TYR A 238 2.63 -7.09 5.58
N ALA A 239 1.91 -6.32 4.77
CA ALA A 239 2.45 -5.69 3.57
C ALA A 239 3.62 -4.74 3.89
N TRP A 240 3.51 -3.98 4.98
CA TRP A 240 4.57 -3.10 5.45
C TRP A 240 5.80 -3.87 5.94
N LEU A 241 5.63 -4.97 6.65
CA LEU A 241 6.73 -5.83 7.09
C LEU A 241 7.49 -6.39 5.88
N VAL A 242 6.77 -6.88 4.87
CA VAL A 242 7.39 -7.37 3.63
C VAL A 242 8.16 -6.25 2.93
N TYR A 243 7.54 -5.06 2.79
CA TYR A 243 8.18 -3.89 2.18
C TYR A 243 9.45 -3.48 2.93
N ARG A 244 9.38 -3.38 4.26
CA ARG A 244 10.53 -2.99 5.10
C ARG A 244 11.65 -4.01 5.02
N ASN A 245 11.33 -5.30 5.09
CA ASN A 245 12.33 -6.36 5.02
C ASN A 245 13.12 -6.33 3.70
N ASN A 246 12.46 -5.97 2.60
CA ASN A 246 13.14 -5.85 1.30
C ASN A 246 14.17 -4.72 1.26
N GLY A 247 14.01 -3.70 2.11
CA GLY A 247 14.93 -2.57 2.21
C GLY A 247 16.02 -2.72 3.27
N LEU A 248 16.02 -3.81 4.07
CA LEU A 248 17.02 -4.02 5.11
C LEU A 248 18.28 -4.67 4.52
N THR A 249 19.42 -4.14 4.95
CA THR A 249 20.71 -4.78 4.70
C THR A 249 20.89 -5.94 5.68
N LYS A 250 21.51 -7.03 5.23
CA LYS A 250 21.75 -8.22 6.06
C LYS A 250 22.49 -7.82 7.34
N GLY A 251 21.88 -8.08 8.48
CA GLY A 251 22.47 -7.87 9.80
C GLY A 251 22.13 -6.54 10.48
N ASP A 252 21.52 -5.58 9.77
CA ASP A 252 21.18 -4.28 10.35
C ASP A 252 19.72 -4.27 10.84
N PRO A 253 19.50 -4.30 12.16
CA PRO A 253 18.15 -4.19 12.69
C PRO A 253 17.63 -2.75 12.58
N VAL A 254 16.34 -2.59 12.34
CA VAL A 254 15.68 -1.28 12.34
C VAL A 254 14.72 -1.19 13.51
N PHE A 255 14.93 -0.19 14.34
CA PHE A 255 14.01 0.16 15.41
C PHE A 255 12.84 0.97 14.87
N VAL A 256 11.65 0.61 15.27
CA VAL A 256 10.44 1.35 14.93
C VAL A 256 9.79 1.85 16.23
N PRO A 257 9.84 3.16 16.47
CA PRO A 257 9.26 3.75 17.67
C PRO A 257 7.74 3.53 17.73
N ARG A 258 7.24 3.35 18.95
CA ARG A 258 5.83 3.13 19.23
C ARG A 258 4.91 4.15 18.56
N ASP A 259 5.23 5.44 18.72
CA ASP A 259 4.40 6.52 18.20
C ASP A 259 4.30 6.48 16.69
N ARG A 260 5.38 6.08 16.00
CA ARG A 260 5.39 5.90 14.54
C ARG A 260 4.49 4.76 14.08
N LEU A 261 4.40 3.68 14.84
CA LEU A 261 3.50 2.57 14.54
C LEU A 261 2.04 2.99 14.70
N VAL A 262 1.71 3.70 15.79
CA VAL A 262 0.35 4.19 16.01
C VAL A 262 -0.03 5.20 14.93
N GLU A 263 0.83 6.16 14.63
CA GLU A 263 0.60 7.16 13.58
C GLU A 263 0.33 6.48 12.21
N GLN A 264 1.10 5.46 11.89
CA GLN A 264 1.00 4.78 10.60
C GLN A 264 -0.23 3.88 10.49
N PHE A 265 -0.50 3.03 11.48
CA PHE A 265 -1.52 1.99 11.35
C PHE A 265 -2.86 2.35 12.00
N MET A 266 -2.85 3.07 13.10
CA MET A 266 -4.06 3.44 13.84
C MET A 266 -3.94 4.86 14.39
N PRO A 267 -3.83 5.87 13.51
CA PRO A 267 -3.66 7.26 13.94
C PRO A 267 -4.80 7.70 14.85
N VAL A 268 -4.45 8.44 15.86
CA VAL A 268 -5.36 9.04 16.84
C VAL A 268 -5.52 10.51 16.46
N GLY A 269 -6.73 11.06 16.58
CA GLY A 269 -6.95 12.49 16.38
C GLY A 269 -6.26 13.33 17.47
N ASP A 270 -5.95 14.58 17.17
CA ASP A 270 -5.22 15.48 18.08
C ASP A 270 -5.91 15.68 19.45
N ASP A 271 -7.25 15.62 19.49
CA ASP A 271 -8.07 15.76 20.70
C ASP A 271 -8.39 14.46 21.42
N SER A 272 -7.75 13.37 21.04
CA SER A 272 -8.06 12.04 21.58
C SER A 272 -7.37 11.78 22.93
N ASP A 273 -8.06 11.03 23.79
CA ASP A 273 -7.49 10.57 25.07
C ASP A 273 -6.17 9.78 24.82
N PRO A 274 -5.07 10.12 25.48
CA PRO A 274 -3.80 9.37 25.37
C PRO A 274 -3.91 7.86 25.61
N LYS A 275 -4.92 7.42 26.36
CA LYS A 275 -5.22 5.99 26.56
C LYS A 275 -5.56 5.29 25.23
N ILE A 276 -6.16 6.01 24.27
CA ILE A 276 -6.51 5.45 22.96
C ILE A 276 -5.25 5.06 22.19
N ALA A 277 -4.20 5.87 22.24
CA ALA A 277 -2.92 5.53 21.64
C ALA A 277 -2.32 4.24 22.23
N ASN A 278 -2.45 4.02 23.53
CA ASN A 278 -2.00 2.79 24.18
C ASN A 278 -2.79 1.57 23.73
N VAL A 279 -4.12 1.68 23.64
CA VAL A 279 -4.99 0.61 23.15
C VAL A 279 -4.68 0.29 21.68
N ASN A 280 -4.50 1.31 20.85
CA ASN A 280 -4.15 1.13 19.44
C ASN A 280 -2.79 0.46 19.29
N TYR A 281 -1.81 0.85 20.07
CA TYR A 281 -0.51 0.20 20.09
C TYR A 281 -0.60 -1.28 20.46
N SER A 282 -1.32 -1.61 21.53
CA SER A 282 -1.52 -3.02 21.92
C SER A 282 -2.14 -3.84 20.80
N ARG A 283 -3.15 -3.31 20.12
CA ARG A 283 -3.79 -3.97 18.96
C ARG A 283 -2.81 -4.17 17.80
N ILE A 284 -1.93 -3.21 17.54
CA ILE A 284 -0.91 -3.34 16.51
C ILE A 284 0.07 -4.45 16.88
N ILE A 285 0.55 -4.48 18.13
CA ILE A 285 1.47 -5.51 18.62
C ILE A 285 0.84 -6.90 18.54
N ASP A 286 -0.44 -7.04 18.89
CA ASP A 286 -1.14 -8.32 18.80
C ASP A 286 -1.20 -8.81 17.34
N GLN A 287 -1.46 -7.92 16.37
CA GLN A 287 -1.44 -8.28 14.95
C GLN A 287 -0.03 -8.67 14.49
N ILE A 288 1.02 -8.00 14.97
CA ILE A 288 2.41 -8.34 14.64
C ILE A 288 2.79 -9.70 15.22
N ARG A 289 2.37 -10.00 16.46
CA ARG A 289 2.58 -11.31 17.10
C ARG A 289 1.88 -12.42 16.32
N ASP A 290 0.62 -12.22 15.96
CA ASP A 290 -0.15 -13.17 15.15
C ASP A 290 0.56 -13.48 13.81
N ILE A 291 1.04 -12.45 13.13
CA ILE A 291 1.77 -12.60 11.86
C ILE A 291 3.08 -13.35 12.08
N LYS A 292 3.83 -12.96 13.14
CA LYS A 292 5.08 -13.60 13.49
C LYS A 292 4.88 -15.10 13.79
N GLU A 293 3.95 -15.42 14.67
CA GLU A 293 3.74 -16.80 15.13
C GLU A 293 3.25 -17.72 14.02
N LYS A 294 2.35 -17.21 13.16
CA LYS A 294 1.73 -18.04 12.12
C LYS A 294 2.57 -18.20 10.86
N TYR A 295 3.32 -17.14 10.49
CA TYR A 295 3.93 -17.09 9.16
C TYR A 295 5.44 -16.82 9.19
N TYR A 296 5.94 -16.09 10.19
CA TYR A 296 7.33 -15.61 10.19
C TYR A 296 7.96 -15.61 11.59
N PRO A 297 8.15 -16.76 12.23
CA PRO A 297 8.56 -16.85 13.64
C PRO A 297 9.91 -16.20 13.96
N GLU A 298 10.79 -16.05 12.97
CA GLU A 298 12.13 -15.51 13.20
C GLU A 298 12.33 -14.07 12.73
N LEU A 299 11.26 -13.43 12.20
CA LEU A 299 11.38 -12.14 11.57
C LEU A 299 11.51 -10.97 12.53
N ILE A 300 10.75 -10.99 13.63
CA ILE A 300 10.54 -9.83 14.46
C ILE A 300 10.94 -10.15 15.89
N HIS A 301 11.77 -9.29 16.47
CA HIS A 301 11.97 -9.23 17.90
C HIS A 301 11.17 -8.07 18.47
N ILE A 302 10.29 -8.35 19.42
CA ILE A 302 9.55 -7.31 20.13
C ILE A 302 10.30 -7.08 21.45
N ASP A 303 10.86 -5.89 21.58
CA ASP A 303 11.46 -5.47 22.84
C ASP A 303 10.38 -4.88 23.75
N ASN A 304 9.99 -5.65 24.75
CA ASN A 304 8.99 -5.21 25.73
C ASN A 304 9.52 -4.16 26.74
N LEU A 305 10.83 -4.01 26.86
CA LEU A 305 11.44 -3.06 27.80
C LEU A 305 11.25 -1.61 27.37
N TYR A 306 11.29 -1.37 26.04
CA TYR A 306 11.19 -0.02 25.47
C TYR A 306 9.88 0.20 24.70
N ASN A 307 8.98 -0.77 24.68
CA ASN A 307 7.77 -0.73 23.84
C ASN A 307 8.05 -0.47 22.36
N ASP A 308 9.23 -0.86 21.87
CA ASP A 308 9.64 -0.68 20.49
C ASP A 308 9.66 -2.02 19.74
N ILE A 309 9.56 -1.96 18.42
CA ILE A 309 9.68 -3.13 17.57
C ILE A 309 11.03 -3.11 16.87
N LEU A 310 11.80 -4.17 17.09
CA LEU A 310 13.01 -4.43 16.37
C LEU A 310 12.73 -5.36 15.19
N ILE A 311 12.85 -4.83 13.97
CA ILE A 311 12.73 -5.63 12.74
C ILE A 311 14.11 -6.15 12.38
N LYS A 312 14.30 -7.46 12.42
CA LYS A 312 15.53 -8.12 11.96
C LYS A 312 15.34 -8.59 10.52
N TYR A 313 16.41 -8.42 9.73
CA TYR A 313 16.46 -9.00 8.39
C TYR A 313 16.38 -10.51 8.46
N LYS A 314 15.50 -11.09 7.65
CA LYS A 314 15.51 -12.52 7.37
C LYS A 314 15.39 -12.81 5.89
N TYR A 315 16.11 -13.84 5.46
CA TYR A 315 16.06 -14.36 4.09
C TYR A 315 14.61 -14.65 3.68
N ASN A 316 14.23 -14.19 2.49
CA ASN A 316 13.05 -14.66 1.76
C ASN A 316 11.65 -14.43 2.38
N LEU A 317 11.40 -13.29 3.02
CA LEU A 317 10.02 -12.90 3.30
C LEU A 317 9.14 -12.82 2.05
N LYS A 318 9.74 -12.56 0.88
CA LYS A 318 9.03 -12.55 -0.41
C LYS A 318 8.34 -13.87 -0.69
N MET A 319 8.91 -14.97 -0.23
CA MET A 319 8.57 -16.31 -0.68
C MET A 319 7.99 -17.22 0.41
N GLY A 320 7.83 -16.73 1.66
CA GLY A 320 7.47 -17.64 2.77
C GLY A 320 8.39 -18.86 2.76
N ASN A 321 8.95 -19.30 3.79
CA ASN A 321 9.86 -20.43 3.97
C ASN A 321 9.98 -21.43 2.79
N LEU A 322 10.44 -20.99 1.61
CA LEU A 322 10.69 -21.88 0.47
C LEU A 322 12.14 -22.40 0.42
N THR A 323 12.88 -22.22 1.51
CA THR A 323 14.22 -22.78 1.60
C THR A 323 14.33 -23.60 2.88
N GLU A 324 13.96 -24.81 2.82
CA GLU A 324 14.62 -25.99 3.39
C GLU A 324 14.74 -27.06 2.33
#